data_79314be5c1e82a46fe97c64e7cdc270d
#
_entry.id   79314be5c1e82a46fe97c64e7cdc270d
#
_cell.length_a   1.000
_cell.length_b   1.000
_cell.length_c   1.000
_cell.angle_alpha   90.00
_cell.angle_beta   90.00
_cell.angle_gamma   90.00
#
_symmetry.space_group_name_H-M   'P 1'
#
loop_
_entity.id
_entity.type
_entity.pdbx_description
1 polymer ?
#
loop_
_entity_poly.entity_id
_entity_poly.type
_entity_poly.pdbx_seq_one_letter_code
_entity_poly.pdbx_strand_id
1 'polypeptide(L)'
;MATPQSDTSLSPAASPLRTVAVVGLGTMGTGIAEVLARAGRDVIGIDVSETAAARCVAALEASTARAVERGRLTEEERARTLARVTTSTDLAAAAGADLVVEVVPESYELKQQIFRELDGIVRPETILATGTNALSVTRLAADSARPERVLGLHFFNPAPAMRLVEIASSVLTAPQAVAAVTDLVLDLGKEPVSIGDRPGFIADGLLFGYLNQAAAMYESRYASREDIDAAMRLGCGLPMGPLALLDLIGIDTARTVLEAMYAASHDRLHAPAPILKQLSEAGLTGRKAGRGFYTYEAPGSGTVVPDDLTPREDGPRTPGRPVRSVGVAGSGTMASGIAEVFAKAGYEVVLAARSEEKARAAKARIGKSLSRSVDKGRLTAEAAAQALDRITPTGTCDDFADVDLAVEAVAEDLEVKRQLFATLDKVCKPGAVLATTTSSLPVVACARATSRPRDVIGMHFFNPAPAMKLVEVVRTVLTADDVHATVREVCGKIRKHAVDCGDRAGFIVNALLFPYLNNAVKMVQEHYASLDDIDTAMKLGGGYPMGPFELLDVVGLDVSLAIEKVLHEEFRDPGLAPAPLLEHLVAAGCLGRKTGRGFREYAKR
;
A
#
# COMPACT_ATOMS: atom_id res chain seq x y z
N MET A 1 25.70 -5.00 -56.10
CA MET A 1 24.66 -5.75 -55.36
C MET A 1 23.84 -4.71 -54.60
N ALA A 2 22.60 -4.50 -55.03
CA ALA A 2 21.72 -3.47 -54.51
C ALA A 2 21.12 -3.89 -53.18
N THR A 3 21.20 -3.05 -52.16
CA THR A 3 20.48 -3.15 -50.91
C THR A 3 18.98 -2.97 -51.13
N PRO A 4 18.10 -3.81 -50.56
CA PRO A 4 16.68 -3.58 -50.63
C PRO A 4 16.29 -2.43 -49.69
N GLN A 5 15.65 -1.40 -50.25
CA GLN A 5 14.92 -0.39 -49.51
C GLN A 5 13.76 -1.05 -48.74
N SER A 6 13.74 -0.91 -47.44
CA SER A 6 12.61 -1.27 -46.61
C SER A 6 11.48 -0.27 -46.87
N ASP A 7 10.45 -0.77 -47.53
CA ASP A 7 9.19 -0.07 -47.72
C ASP A 7 8.45 0.02 -46.37
N THR A 8 8.61 1.10 -45.63
CA THR A 8 7.79 1.41 -44.45
C THR A 8 6.48 2.01 -44.95
N SER A 9 5.56 1.13 -45.39
CA SER A 9 4.17 1.51 -45.53
C SER A 9 3.60 1.75 -44.14
N LEU A 10 3.44 3.04 -43.80
CA LEU A 10 2.65 3.49 -42.66
C LEU A 10 1.26 2.84 -42.75
N SER A 11 0.95 1.95 -41.80
CA SER A 11 -0.40 1.46 -41.59
C SER A 11 -1.36 2.65 -41.48
N PRO A 12 -2.58 2.57 -42.06
CA PRO A 12 -3.55 3.66 -41.93
C PRO A 12 -3.84 3.89 -40.46
N ALA A 13 -3.79 5.16 -40.04
CA ALA A 13 -4.15 5.60 -38.70
C ALA A 13 -5.51 4.97 -38.30
N ALA A 14 -5.54 4.28 -37.17
CA ALA A 14 -6.76 3.70 -36.65
C ALA A 14 -7.82 4.79 -36.56
N SER A 15 -9.04 4.50 -37.02
CA SER A 15 -10.17 5.45 -36.96
C SER A 15 -10.37 5.86 -35.51
N PRO A 16 -10.44 7.15 -35.17
CA PRO A 16 -10.61 7.56 -33.77
C PRO A 16 -11.92 6.96 -33.22
N LEU A 17 -11.84 6.30 -32.04
CA LEU A 17 -13.01 5.77 -31.32
C LEU A 17 -13.88 6.95 -30.87
N ARG A 18 -14.85 7.37 -31.68
CA ARG A 18 -15.67 8.57 -31.47
C ARG A 18 -16.91 8.31 -30.66
N THR A 19 -17.61 7.22 -30.97
CA THR A 19 -18.86 6.84 -30.31
C THR A 19 -18.58 5.65 -29.40
N VAL A 20 -18.83 5.82 -28.11
CA VAL A 20 -18.61 4.79 -27.10
C VAL A 20 -19.90 4.47 -26.38
N ALA A 21 -20.29 3.20 -26.38
CA ALA A 21 -21.39 2.71 -25.55
C ALA A 21 -20.83 2.25 -24.18
N VAL A 22 -21.51 2.62 -23.11
CA VAL A 22 -21.19 2.17 -21.74
C VAL A 22 -22.36 1.38 -21.22
N VAL A 23 -22.18 0.07 -21.01
CA VAL A 23 -23.22 -0.87 -20.56
C VAL A 23 -23.07 -1.11 -19.06
N GLY A 24 -24.09 -0.74 -18.28
CA GLY A 24 -24.08 -0.71 -16.82
C GLY A 24 -23.80 0.70 -16.29
N LEU A 25 -24.84 1.38 -15.80
CA LEU A 25 -24.79 2.78 -15.33
C LEU A 25 -24.74 2.89 -13.80
N GLY A 26 -24.00 1.96 -13.17
CA GLY A 26 -23.60 2.06 -11.78
C GLY A 26 -22.54 3.14 -11.55
N THR A 27 -21.90 3.13 -10.38
CA THR A 27 -20.87 4.11 -10.00
C THR A 27 -19.73 4.18 -11.03
N MET A 28 -19.22 3.03 -11.48
CA MET A 28 -18.12 2.97 -12.45
C MET A 28 -18.58 3.41 -13.84
N GLY A 29 -19.68 2.87 -14.36
CA GLY A 29 -20.16 3.23 -15.69
C GLY A 29 -20.51 4.71 -15.83
N THR A 30 -21.14 5.29 -14.82
CA THR A 30 -21.39 6.75 -14.76
C THR A 30 -20.09 7.55 -14.79
N GLY A 31 -19.08 7.15 -14.01
CA GLY A 31 -17.78 7.84 -14.01
C GLY A 31 -17.02 7.69 -15.32
N ILE A 32 -17.08 6.53 -15.97
CA ILE A 32 -16.47 6.28 -17.28
C ILE A 32 -17.17 7.12 -18.36
N ALA A 33 -18.50 7.18 -18.35
CA ALA A 33 -19.28 8.02 -19.24
C ALA A 33 -18.88 9.51 -19.13
N GLU A 34 -18.68 10.00 -17.89
CA GLU A 34 -18.18 11.38 -17.66
C GLU A 34 -16.81 11.59 -18.29
N VAL A 35 -15.87 10.68 -18.06
CA VAL A 35 -14.49 10.80 -18.57
C VAL A 35 -14.48 10.84 -20.09
N LEU A 36 -15.22 9.94 -20.73
CA LEU A 36 -15.34 9.87 -22.20
C LEU A 36 -15.96 11.15 -22.79
N ALA A 37 -17.07 11.61 -22.21
CA ALA A 37 -17.77 12.82 -22.67
C ALA A 37 -16.93 14.08 -22.49
N ARG A 38 -16.17 14.20 -21.38
CA ARG A 38 -15.24 15.31 -21.14
C ARG A 38 -14.10 15.36 -22.17
N ALA A 39 -13.66 14.20 -22.65
CA ALA A 39 -12.67 14.07 -23.71
C ALA A 39 -13.26 14.24 -25.14
N GLY A 40 -14.54 14.62 -25.25
CA GLY A 40 -15.18 14.91 -26.52
C GLY A 40 -15.74 13.69 -27.27
N ARG A 41 -15.89 12.53 -26.61
CA ARG A 41 -16.52 11.34 -27.19
C ARG A 41 -18.04 11.42 -27.05
N ASP A 42 -18.76 10.92 -28.03
CA ASP A 42 -20.22 10.77 -27.97
C ASP A 42 -20.53 9.46 -27.22
N VAL A 43 -21.25 9.56 -26.11
CA VAL A 43 -21.45 8.46 -25.16
C VAL A 43 -22.92 8.00 -25.15
N ILE A 44 -23.10 6.71 -25.29
CA ILE A 44 -24.40 6.06 -25.18
C ILE A 44 -24.38 5.21 -23.89
N GLY A 45 -24.97 5.74 -22.82
CA GLY A 45 -25.12 4.99 -21.56
C GLY A 45 -26.30 4.02 -21.64
N ILE A 46 -26.07 2.74 -21.35
CA ILE A 46 -27.08 1.69 -21.46
C ILE A 46 -27.23 0.97 -20.12
N ASP A 47 -28.45 0.88 -19.59
CA ASP A 47 -28.77 0.10 -18.39
C ASP A 47 -30.17 -0.48 -18.53
N VAL A 48 -30.46 -1.62 -17.93
CA VAL A 48 -31.77 -2.27 -17.98
C VAL A 48 -32.87 -1.49 -17.25
N SER A 49 -32.52 -0.47 -16.47
CA SER A 49 -33.40 0.29 -15.60
C SER A 49 -33.41 1.78 -15.98
N GLU A 50 -34.59 2.32 -16.31
CA GLU A 50 -34.77 3.76 -16.47
C GLU A 50 -34.35 4.55 -15.22
N THR A 51 -34.58 3.97 -14.05
CA THR A 51 -34.15 4.58 -12.78
C THR A 51 -32.61 4.67 -12.68
N ALA A 52 -31.87 3.67 -13.18
CA ALA A 52 -30.42 3.69 -13.23
C ALA A 52 -29.94 4.74 -14.24
N ALA A 53 -30.57 4.81 -15.42
CA ALA A 53 -30.25 5.83 -16.41
C ALA A 53 -30.50 7.26 -15.87
N ALA A 54 -31.62 7.50 -15.20
CA ALA A 54 -31.89 8.80 -14.58
C ALA A 54 -30.89 9.15 -13.45
N ARG A 55 -30.51 8.18 -12.62
CA ARG A 55 -29.47 8.38 -11.59
C ARG A 55 -28.12 8.71 -12.21
N CYS A 56 -27.76 8.08 -13.33
CA CYS A 56 -26.53 8.39 -14.06
C CYS A 56 -26.51 9.87 -14.47
N VAL A 57 -27.56 10.35 -15.12
CA VAL A 57 -27.67 11.76 -15.56
C VAL A 57 -27.55 12.71 -14.36
N ALA A 58 -28.31 12.48 -13.29
CA ALA A 58 -28.23 13.29 -12.07
C ALA A 58 -26.83 13.28 -11.43
N ALA A 59 -26.15 12.13 -11.43
CA ALA A 59 -24.79 12.01 -10.90
C ALA A 59 -23.76 12.75 -11.78
N LEU A 60 -23.90 12.71 -13.11
CA LEU A 60 -23.10 13.48 -14.06
C LEU A 60 -23.28 15.00 -13.84
N GLU A 61 -24.51 15.46 -13.71
CA GLU A 61 -24.83 16.87 -13.42
C GLU A 61 -24.18 17.32 -12.10
N ALA A 62 -24.32 16.53 -11.04
CA ALA A 62 -23.74 16.84 -9.74
C ALA A 62 -22.20 16.80 -9.75
N SER A 63 -21.60 15.82 -10.46
CA SER A 63 -20.14 15.67 -10.56
C SER A 63 -19.52 16.84 -11.33
N THR A 64 -20.10 17.18 -12.49
CA THR A 64 -19.62 18.28 -13.34
C THR A 64 -19.83 19.65 -12.70
N ALA A 65 -20.94 19.86 -11.95
CA ALA A 65 -21.16 21.06 -11.17
C ALA A 65 -20.07 21.26 -10.12
N ARG A 66 -19.75 20.22 -9.32
CA ARG A 66 -18.62 20.28 -8.36
C ARG A 66 -17.26 20.54 -9.05
N ALA A 67 -17.09 20.06 -10.29
CA ALA A 67 -15.88 20.32 -11.04
C ALA A 67 -15.77 21.81 -11.46
N VAL A 68 -16.89 22.45 -11.80
CA VAL A 68 -16.95 23.91 -12.07
C VAL A 68 -16.68 24.70 -10.80
N GLU A 69 -17.34 24.40 -9.68
CA GLU A 69 -17.09 25.03 -8.38
C GLU A 69 -15.63 25.00 -7.96
N ARG A 70 -14.91 23.92 -8.31
CA ARG A 70 -13.48 23.75 -8.03
C ARG A 70 -12.55 24.33 -9.11
N GLY A 71 -13.09 25.02 -10.12
CA GLY A 71 -12.33 25.61 -11.21
C GLY A 71 -11.65 24.56 -12.13
N ARG A 72 -12.16 23.34 -12.17
CA ARG A 72 -11.65 22.26 -13.03
C ARG A 72 -12.36 22.14 -14.37
N LEU A 73 -13.53 22.75 -14.50
CA LEU A 73 -14.32 22.90 -15.72
C LEU A 73 -14.90 24.30 -15.75
N THR A 74 -15.13 24.82 -16.96
CA THR A 74 -16.01 25.98 -17.20
C THR A 74 -17.46 25.52 -17.36
N GLU A 75 -18.43 26.43 -17.23
CA GLU A 75 -19.83 26.12 -17.49
C GLU A 75 -20.06 25.69 -18.94
N GLU A 76 -19.32 26.24 -19.88
CA GLU A 76 -19.40 25.88 -21.30
C GLU A 76 -18.91 24.44 -21.53
N GLU A 77 -17.77 24.06 -20.90
CA GLU A 77 -17.26 22.67 -20.96
C GLU A 77 -18.23 21.70 -20.28
N ARG A 78 -18.84 22.08 -19.16
CA ARG A 78 -19.88 21.31 -18.49
C ARG A 78 -21.08 21.07 -19.43
N ALA A 79 -21.61 22.12 -20.04
CA ALA A 79 -22.74 22.00 -20.96
C ALA A 79 -22.40 21.08 -22.15
N ARG A 80 -21.21 21.23 -22.74
CA ARG A 80 -20.74 20.35 -23.82
C ARG A 80 -20.60 18.90 -23.38
N THR A 81 -20.10 18.66 -22.17
CA THR A 81 -19.95 17.32 -21.60
C THR A 81 -21.31 16.63 -21.45
N LEU A 82 -22.27 17.32 -20.83
CA LEU A 82 -23.62 16.77 -20.62
C LEU A 82 -24.36 16.51 -21.95
N ALA A 83 -24.20 17.38 -22.95
CA ALA A 83 -24.82 17.23 -24.28
C ALA A 83 -24.31 16.01 -25.07
N ARG A 84 -23.12 15.45 -24.71
CA ARG A 84 -22.55 14.27 -25.36
C ARG A 84 -23.02 12.95 -24.79
N VAL A 85 -23.76 12.95 -23.71
CA VAL A 85 -24.24 11.73 -23.06
C VAL A 85 -25.71 11.54 -23.34
N THR A 86 -26.04 10.43 -23.98
CA THR A 86 -27.41 9.95 -24.14
C THR A 86 -27.60 8.65 -23.35
N THR A 87 -28.80 8.36 -22.91
CA THR A 87 -29.09 7.12 -22.17
C THR A 87 -30.19 6.31 -22.85
N SER A 88 -30.11 4.98 -22.75
CA SER A 88 -31.07 4.03 -23.29
C SER A 88 -31.28 2.84 -22.37
N THR A 89 -32.42 2.20 -22.43
CA THR A 89 -32.67 0.87 -21.81
C THR A 89 -32.57 -0.28 -22.82
N ASP A 90 -32.35 0.03 -24.09
CA ASP A 90 -32.24 -0.94 -25.17
C ASP A 90 -30.76 -1.11 -25.57
N LEU A 91 -30.24 -2.34 -25.49
CA LEU A 91 -28.87 -2.68 -25.88
C LEU A 91 -28.61 -2.41 -27.39
N ALA A 92 -29.68 -2.42 -28.23
CA ALA A 92 -29.60 -2.10 -29.66
C ALA A 92 -29.09 -0.66 -29.91
N ALA A 93 -29.17 0.24 -28.94
CA ALA A 93 -28.58 1.57 -29.03
C ALA A 93 -27.05 1.56 -29.26
N ALA A 94 -26.37 0.46 -28.91
CA ALA A 94 -24.94 0.28 -29.15
C ALA A 94 -24.56 0.02 -30.62
N ALA A 95 -25.51 -0.18 -31.54
CA ALA A 95 -25.24 -0.61 -32.94
C ALA A 95 -24.24 0.26 -33.69
N GLY A 96 -24.24 1.58 -33.42
CA GLY A 96 -23.31 2.55 -34.02
C GLY A 96 -22.00 2.79 -33.29
N ALA A 97 -21.76 2.12 -32.16
CA ALA A 97 -20.57 2.35 -31.34
C ALA A 97 -19.29 1.82 -32.00
N ASP A 98 -18.19 2.54 -31.80
CA ASP A 98 -16.82 2.11 -32.17
C ASP A 98 -16.20 1.24 -31.07
N LEU A 99 -16.59 1.50 -29.82
CA LEU A 99 -16.20 0.78 -28.64
C LEU A 99 -17.41 0.59 -27.72
N VAL A 100 -17.53 -0.60 -27.14
CA VAL A 100 -18.46 -0.87 -26.03
C VAL A 100 -17.66 -1.13 -24.79
N VAL A 101 -17.94 -0.43 -23.68
CA VAL A 101 -17.35 -0.67 -22.37
C VAL A 101 -18.43 -1.25 -21.46
N GLU A 102 -18.32 -2.54 -21.16
CA GLU A 102 -19.25 -3.24 -20.29
C GLU A 102 -18.76 -3.18 -18.84
N VAL A 103 -19.59 -2.70 -17.92
CA VAL A 103 -19.29 -2.54 -16.47
C VAL A 103 -20.49 -2.93 -15.61
N VAL A 104 -21.16 -4.00 -16.00
CA VAL A 104 -22.24 -4.62 -15.20
C VAL A 104 -21.68 -5.39 -13.99
N PRO A 105 -22.51 -5.88 -13.06
CA PRO A 105 -22.04 -6.66 -11.91
C PRO A 105 -21.12 -7.82 -12.29
N GLU A 106 -20.18 -8.15 -11.40
CA GLU A 106 -19.10 -9.12 -11.60
C GLU A 106 -19.67 -10.56 -11.59
N SER A 107 -20.39 -10.94 -12.65
CA SER A 107 -20.89 -12.29 -12.93
C SER A 107 -20.50 -12.68 -14.35
N TYR A 108 -19.81 -13.82 -14.46
CA TYR A 108 -19.37 -14.34 -15.75
C TYR A 108 -20.55 -14.58 -16.69
N GLU A 109 -21.62 -15.21 -16.20
CA GLU A 109 -22.80 -15.56 -16.99
C GLU A 109 -23.50 -14.31 -17.54
N LEU A 110 -23.62 -13.27 -16.70
CA LEU A 110 -24.23 -12.00 -17.12
C LEU A 110 -23.38 -11.31 -18.19
N LYS A 111 -22.06 -11.21 -17.99
CA LYS A 111 -21.15 -10.60 -18.97
C LYS A 111 -21.12 -11.39 -20.27
N GLN A 112 -21.08 -12.72 -20.22
CA GLN A 112 -21.14 -13.61 -21.37
C GLN A 112 -22.44 -13.39 -22.18
N GLN A 113 -23.59 -13.31 -21.50
CA GLN A 113 -24.88 -13.04 -22.15
C GLN A 113 -24.83 -11.70 -22.91
N ILE A 114 -24.39 -10.63 -22.26
CA ILE A 114 -24.29 -9.30 -22.86
C ILE A 114 -23.35 -9.31 -24.07
N PHE A 115 -22.20 -9.97 -24.00
CA PHE A 115 -21.25 -10.06 -25.12
C PHE A 115 -21.87 -10.79 -26.32
N ARG A 116 -22.61 -11.88 -26.09
CA ARG A 116 -23.33 -12.60 -27.17
C ARG A 116 -24.41 -11.75 -27.82
N GLU A 117 -25.18 -10.98 -27.04
CA GLU A 117 -26.19 -10.08 -27.57
C GLU A 117 -25.54 -8.94 -28.37
N LEU A 118 -24.45 -8.34 -27.86
CA LEU A 118 -23.67 -7.30 -28.55
C LEU A 118 -23.08 -7.80 -29.88
N ASP A 119 -22.63 -9.04 -29.96
CA ASP A 119 -22.13 -9.65 -31.20
C ASP A 119 -23.14 -9.62 -32.34
N GLY A 120 -24.44 -9.68 -32.04
CA GLY A 120 -25.52 -9.56 -33.02
C GLY A 120 -25.95 -8.12 -33.33
N ILE A 121 -25.50 -7.14 -32.53
CA ILE A 121 -25.96 -5.75 -32.60
C ILE A 121 -24.93 -4.85 -33.25
N VAL A 122 -23.68 -4.92 -32.77
CA VAL A 122 -22.61 -3.96 -33.14
C VAL A 122 -21.91 -4.35 -34.46
N ARG A 123 -21.27 -3.39 -35.06
CA ARG A 123 -20.50 -3.60 -36.32
C ARG A 123 -19.31 -4.56 -36.10
N PRO A 124 -18.85 -5.27 -37.15
CA PRO A 124 -17.73 -6.21 -37.03
C PRO A 124 -16.43 -5.57 -36.48
N GLU A 125 -16.21 -4.28 -36.74
CA GLU A 125 -15.04 -3.52 -36.34
C GLU A 125 -15.08 -3.04 -34.89
N THR A 126 -16.26 -3.05 -34.25
CA THR A 126 -16.46 -2.57 -32.89
C THR A 126 -15.62 -3.37 -31.89
N ILE A 127 -14.90 -2.68 -31.02
CA ILE A 127 -14.15 -3.28 -29.91
C ILE A 127 -15.12 -3.48 -28.74
N LEU A 128 -15.04 -4.65 -28.11
CA LEU A 128 -15.78 -4.97 -26.89
C LEU A 128 -14.81 -5.00 -25.70
N ALA A 129 -14.99 -4.09 -24.77
CA ALA A 129 -14.17 -4.02 -23.55
C ALA A 129 -15.00 -4.41 -22.33
N THR A 130 -14.45 -5.26 -21.46
CA THR A 130 -15.03 -5.56 -20.15
C THR A 130 -14.29 -4.83 -19.04
N GLY A 131 -15.05 -4.22 -18.12
CA GLY A 131 -14.53 -3.56 -16.91
C GLY A 131 -14.46 -4.51 -15.71
N THR A 132 -14.13 -5.77 -15.95
CA THR A 132 -13.96 -6.76 -14.86
C THR A 132 -12.74 -6.48 -14.01
N ASN A 133 -12.80 -6.85 -12.73
CA ASN A 133 -11.64 -6.83 -11.82
C ASN A 133 -10.91 -8.18 -11.79
N ALA A 134 -11.63 -9.29 -12.03
CA ALA A 134 -11.07 -10.61 -11.74
C ALA A 134 -11.52 -11.73 -12.70
N LEU A 135 -12.52 -11.50 -13.55
CA LEU A 135 -12.97 -12.52 -14.50
C LEU A 135 -12.02 -12.60 -15.69
N SER A 136 -11.87 -13.81 -16.24
CA SER A 136 -10.98 -14.03 -17.38
C SER A 136 -11.49 -13.34 -18.65
N VAL A 137 -10.71 -12.40 -19.14
CA VAL A 137 -10.92 -11.72 -20.43
C VAL A 137 -10.81 -12.73 -21.58
N THR A 138 -9.87 -13.68 -21.48
CA THR A 138 -9.68 -14.74 -22.46
C THR A 138 -10.92 -15.61 -22.63
N ARG A 139 -11.57 -15.96 -21.53
CA ARG A 139 -12.79 -16.77 -21.56
C ARG A 139 -13.95 -16.00 -22.18
N LEU A 140 -14.12 -14.70 -21.84
CA LEU A 140 -15.13 -13.85 -22.48
C LEU A 140 -14.85 -13.66 -23.98
N ALA A 141 -13.58 -13.48 -24.36
CA ALA A 141 -13.18 -13.38 -25.76
C ALA A 141 -13.48 -14.65 -26.54
N ALA A 142 -13.18 -15.82 -25.99
CA ALA A 142 -13.44 -17.11 -26.63
C ALA A 142 -14.94 -17.40 -26.87
N ASP A 143 -15.81 -16.81 -26.05
CA ASP A 143 -17.26 -16.93 -26.17
C ASP A 143 -17.89 -15.89 -27.13
N SER A 144 -17.12 -14.87 -27.55
CA SER A 144 -17.55 -13.84 -28.51
C SER A 144 -17.32 -14.28 -29.96
N ALA A 145 -18.12 -13.77 -30.89
CA ALA A 145 -17.94 -13.98 -32.33
C ALA A 145 -16.73 -13.20 -32.91
N ARG A 146 -16.11 -12.33 -32.10
CA ARG A 146 -14.96 -11.47 -32.49
C ARG A 146 -13.87 -11.45 -31.42
N PRO A 147 -13.27 -12.61 -31.09
CA PRO A 147 -12.34 -12.73 -29.97
C PRO A 147 -11.13 -11.79 -30.08
N GLU A 148 -10.71 -11.46 -31.31
CA GLU A 148 -9.59 -10.53 -31.58
C GLU A 148 -9.93 -9.06 -31.26
N ARG A 149 -11.20 -8.74 -31.04
CA ARG A 149 -11.72 -7.41 -30.68
C ARG A 149 -12.13 -7.29 -29.21
N VAL A 150 -11.92 -8.34 -28.42
CA VAL A 150 -12.26 -8.34 -26.98
C VAL A 150 -11.02 -8.06 -26.15
N LEU A 151 -11.15 -7.15 -25.15
CA LEU A 151 -10.11 -6.84 -24.17
C LEU A 151 -10.72 -6.42 -22.82
N GLY A 152 -9.92 -6.41 -21.77
CA GLY A 152 -10.26 -5.80 -20.49
C GLY A 152 -9.88 -4.32 -20.48
N LEU A 153 -10.73 -3.48 -19.89
CA LEU A 153 -10.50 -2.06 -19.72
C LEU A 153 -10.86 -1.64 -18.29
N HIS A 154 -9.88 -1.72 -17.39
CA HIS A 154 -10.10 -1.56 -15.97
C HIS A 154 -9.79 -0.13 -15.52
N PHE A 155 -10.87 0.58 -15.14
CA PHE A 155 -10.81 1.93 -14.55
C PHE A 155 -10.87 1.85 -13.03
N PHE A 156 -10.24 2.78 -12.34
CA PHE A 156 -10.23 2.87 -10.88
C PHE A 156 -11.25 3.88 -10.37
N ASN A 157 -11.86 3.58 -9.24
CA ASN A 157 -12.90 4.43 -8.63
C ASN A 157 -12.26 5.56 -7.77
N PRO A 158 -12.66 6.84 -7.95
CA PRO A 158 -13.63 7.38 -8.94
C PRO A 158 -12.97 7.60 -10.31
N ALA A 159 -13.58 7.08 -11.37
CA ALA A 159 -13.01 7.13 -12.72
C ALA A 159 -12.59 8.55 -13.20
N PRO A 160 -13.33 9.63 -12.90
CA PRO A 160 -12.89 10.98 -13.28
C PRO A 160 -11.62 11.48 -12.57
N ALA A 161 -11.32 10.97 -11.39
CA ALA A 161 -10.17 11.42 -10.58
C ALA A 161 -8.92 10.54 -10.76
N MET A 162 -9.11 9.24 -10.92
CA MET A 162 -8.01 8.28 -11.02
C MET A 162 -7.38 8.33 -12.41
N ARG A 163 -6.04 8.35 -12.44
CA ARG A 163 -5.30 8.49 -13.70
C ARG A 163 -5.01 7.17 -14.40
N LEU A 164 -4.90 6.07 -13.64
CA LEU A 164 -4.58 4.75 -14.16
C LEU A 164 -5.76 4.14 -14.92
N VAL A 165 -5.44 3.47 -16.04
CA VAL A 165 -6.32 2.52 -16.73
C VAL A 165 -5.49 1.31 -17.13
N GLU A 166 -5.86 0.13 -16.64
CA GLU A 166 -5.24 -1.14 -17.06
C GLU A 166 -5.96 -1.67 -18.30
N ILE A 167 -5.18 -2.02 -19.33
CA ILE A 167 -5.67 -2.61 -20.58
C ILE A 167 -5.22 -4.08 -20.60
N ALA A 168 -6.14 -4.98 -20.31
CA ALA A 168 -5.84 -6.41 -20.24
C ALA A 168 -6.12 -7.09 -21.59
N SER A 169 -5.10 -7.64 -22.20
CA SER A 169 -5.21 -8.40 -23.45
C SER A 169 -5.24 -9.90 -23.19
N SER A 170 -6.18 -10.59 -23.87
CA SER A 170 -6.17 -12.04 -23.93
C SER A 170 -5.16 -12.53 -24.98
N VAL A 171 -4.89 -13.83 -25.00
CA VAL A 171 -4.09 -14.46 -26.06
C VAL A 171 -4.77 -14.39 -27.44
N LEU A 172 -6.03 -14.01 -27.50
CA LEU A 172 -6.82 -13.88 -28.72
C LEU A 172 -6.91 -12.43 -29.20
N THR A 173 -6.66 -11.45 -28.33
CA THR A 173 -6.81 -10.02 -28.61
C THR A 173 -5.82 -9.54 -29.67
N ALA A 174 -6.30 -8.88 -30.72
CA ALA A 174 -5.42 -8.33 -31.74
C ALA A 174 -4.64 -7.10 -31.23
N PRO A 175 -3.33 -6.96 -31.57
CA PRO A 175 -2.54 -5.81 -31.16
C PRO A 175 -3.13 -4.46 -31.59
N GLN A 176 -3.84 -4.43 -32.71
CA GLN A 176 -4.50 -3.23 -33.21
C GLN A 176 -5.64 -2.76 -32.31
N ALA A 177 -6.39 -3.67 -31.68
CA ALA A 177 -7.43 -3.32 -30.72
C ALA A 177 -6.80 -2.71 -29.45
N VAL A 178 -5.70 -3.31 -28.95
CA VAL A 178 -4.94 -2.77 -27.81
C VAL A 178 -4.41 -1.36 -28.13
N ALA A 179 -3.80 -1.17 -29.30
CA ALA A 179 -3.25 0.13 -29.71
C ALA A 179 -4.34 1.21 -29.78
N ALA A 180 -5.49 0.90 -30.41
CA ALA A 180 -6.61 1.85 -30.53
C ALA A 180 -7.17 2.28 -29.17
N VAL A 181 -7.27 1.35 -28.21
CA VAL A 181 -7.73 1.64 -26.84
C VAL A 181 -6.66 2.37 -26.04
N THR A 182 -5.38 2.05 -26.25
CA THR A 182 -4.25 2.79 -25.64
C THR A 182 -4.27 4.25 -26.05
N ASP A 183 -4.43 4.52 -27.35
CA ASP A 183 -4.55 5.89 -27.87
C ASP A 183 -5.77 6.62 -27.27
N LEU A 184 -6.92 5.93 -27.16
CA LEU A 184 -8.08 6.50 -26.48
C LEU A 184 -7.76 6.87 -25.03
N VAL A 185 -7.15 5.96 -24.25
CA VAL A 185 -6.82 6.21 -22.84
C VAL A 185 -5.89 7.41 -22.67
N LEU A 186 -4.91 7.57 -23.57
CA LEU A 186 -4.04 8.77 -23.62
C LEU A 186 -4.83 10.04 -23.93
N ASP A 187 -5.76 9.99 -24.88
CA ASP A 187 -6.66 11.10 -25.22
C ASP A 187 -7.59 11.49 -24.04
N LEU A 188 -7.92 10.53 -23.17
CA LEU A 188 -8.66 10.80 -21.94
C LEU A 188 -7.80 11.49 -20.86
N GLY A 189 -6.51 11.75 -21.12
CA GLY A 189 -5.56 12.31 -20.16
C GLY A 189 -5.20 11.33 -19.04
N LYS A 190 -5.32 10.05 -19.31
CA LYS A 190 -5.00 8.96 -18.37
C LYS A 190 -3.73 8.22 -18.77
N GLU A 191 -3.24 7.38 -17.84
CA GLU A 191 -2.03 6.59 -18.01
C GLU A 191 -2.43 5.14 -18.32
N PRO A 192 -2.22 4.65 -19.55
CA PRO A 192 -2.51 3.25 -19.90
C PRO A 192 -1.37 2.34 -19.40
N VAL A 193 -1.74 1.22 -18.80
CA VAL A 193 -0.83 0.11 -18.50
C VAL A 193 -1.36 -1.13 -19.21
N SER A 194 -0.56 -1.68 -20.15
CA SER A 194 -0.95 -2.87 -20.92
C SER A 194 -0.41 -4.13 -20.27
N ILE A 195 -1.31 -5.10 -20.05
CA ILE A 195 -1.03 -6.33 -19.33
C ILE A 195 -1.71 -7.54 -19.98
N GLY A 196 -1.29 -8.75 -19.55
CA GLY A 196 -1.97 -10.00 -19.88
C GLY A 196 -3.21 -10.25 -19.00
N ASP A 197 -4.00 -11.23 -19.39
CA ASP A 197 -5.22 -11.65 -18.67
C ASP A 197 -4.85 -12.51 -17.45
N ARG A 198 -4.87 -11.88 -16.25
CA ARG A 198 -4.80 -12.56 -14.94
C ARG A 198 -5.81 -11.95 -13.98
N PRO A 199 -6.49 -12.74 -13.12
CA PRO A 199 -7.37 -12.20 -12.09
C PRO A 199 -6.67 -11.18 -11.20
N GLY A 200 -7.28 -9.99 -11.05
CA GLY A 200 -6.73 -8.88 -10.27
C GLY A 200 -5.71 -8.02 -11.02
N PHE A 201 -5.34 -8.36 -12.24
CA PHE A 201 -4.38 -7.59 -13.06
C PHE A 201 -3.10 -7.25 -12.28
N ILE A 202 -2.61 -6.00 -12.30
CA ILE A 202 -1.47 -5.59 -11.47
C ILE A 202 -1.96 -5.02 -10.14
N ALA A 203 -2.77 -3.97 -10.20
CA ALA A 203 -3.09 -3.18 -9.01
C ALA A 203 -3.92 -3.98 -8.01
N ASP A 204 -5.01 -4.59 -8.43
CA ASP A 204 -5.85 -5.41 -7.56
C ASP A 204 -5.12 -6.69 -7.14
N GLY A 205 -4.31 -7.28 -8.03
CA GLY A 205 -3.49 -8.46 -7.73
C GLY A 205 -2.53 -8.25 -6.56
N LEU A 206 -1.91 -7.09 -6.48
CA LEU A 206 -1.03 -6.71 -5.36
C LEU A 206 -1.82 -6.22 -4.15
N LEU A 207 -2.86 -5.40 -4.38
CA LEU A 207 -3.62 -4.77 -3.33
C LEU A 207 -4.43 -5.78 -2.51
N PHE A 208 -5.18 -6.67 -3.16
CA PHE A 208 -6.07 -7.58 -2.44
C PHE A 208 -5.32 -8.64 -1.62
N GLY A 209 -4.18 -9.10 -2.07
CA GLY A 209 -3.30 -9.96 -1.26
C GLY A 209 -2.87 -9.29 0.04
N TYR A 210 -2.44 -8.03 -0.05
CA TYR A 210 -2.09 -7.20 1.12
C TYR A 210 -3.28 -6.94 2.05
N LEU A 211 -4.45 -6.58 1.51
CA LEU A 211 -5.67 -6.34 2.28
C LEU A 211 -6.15 -7.60 3.00
N ASN A 212 -6.07 -8.75 2.34
CA ASN A 212 -6.43 -10.04 2.92
C ASN A 212 -5.56 -10.40 4.13
N GLN A 213 -4.24 -10.17 4.01
CA GLN A 213 -3.32 -10.41 5.13
C GLN A 213 -3.60 -9.48 6.32
N ALA A 214 -3.97 -8.22 6.07
CA ALA A 214 -4.38 -7.29 7.13
C ALA A 214 -5.68 -7.75 7.82
N ALA A 215 -6.65 -8.26 7.07
CA ALA A 215 -7.88 -8.84 7.62
C ALA A 215 -7.59 -10.09 8.48
N ALA A 216 -6.71 -10.98 8.01
CA ALA A 216 -6.28 -12.16 8.76
C ALA A 216 -5.50 -11.79 10.03
N MET A 217 -4.68 -10.74 9.98
CA MET A 217 -3.96 -10.20 11.14
C MET A 217 -4.93 -9.68 12.21
N TYR A 218 -5.98 -8.96 11.81
CA TYR A 218 -7.04 -8.51 12.70
C TYR A 218 -7.84 -9.70 13.28
N GLU A 219 -8.26 -10.65 12.44
CA GLU A 219 -9.01 -11.84 12.85
C GLU A 219 -8.26 -12.66 13.91
N SER A 220 -6.94 -12.79 13.77
CA SER A 220 -6.08 -13.47 14.74
C SER A 220 -5.88 -12.68 16.04
N ARG A 221 -6.47 -11.49 16.19
CA ARG A 221 -6.33 -10.59 17.33
C ARG A 221 -4.87 -10.21 17.62
N TYR A 222 -4.05 -10.17 16.60
CA TYR A 222 -2.65 -9.82 16.73
C TYR A 222 -2.45 -8.33 17.03
N ALA A 223 -3.24 -7.48 16.41
CA ALA A 223 -3.31 -6.04 16.65
C ALA A 223 -4.76 -5.55 16.48
N SER A 224 -5.07 -4.36 17.01
CA SER A 224 -6.38 -3.71 16.80
C SER A 224 -6.51 -3.21 15.36
N ARG A 225 -7.73 -2.99 14.88
CA ARG A 225 -7.96 -2.40 13.54
C ARG A 225 -7.34 -1.01 13.42
N GLU A 226 -7.39 -0.23 14.51
CA GLU A 226 -6.81 1.11 14.60
C GLU A 226 -5.28 1.05 14.50
N ASP A 227 -4.63 0.09 15.18
CA ASP A 227 -3.18 -0.08 15.14
C ASP A 227 -2.69 -0.56 13.77
N ILE A 228 -3.39 -1.52 13.15
CA ILE A 228 -3.07 -2.00 11.80
C ILE A 228 -3.16 -0.86 10.78
N ASP A 229 -4.25 -0.11 10.80
CA ASP A 229 -4.45 1.00 9.87
C ASP A 229 -3.46 2.15 10.12
N ALA A 230 -3.20 2.50 11.38
CA ALA A 230 -2.22 3.53 11.73
C ALA A 230 -0.80 3.11 11.34
N ALA A 231 -0.42 1.85 11.58
CA ALA A 231 0.88 1.31 11.22
C ALA A 231 1.17 1.47 9.71
N MET A 232 0.25 1.08 8.86
CA MET A 232 0.44 1.16 7.41
C MET A 232 0.39 2.61 6.88
N ARG A 233 -0.46 3.46 7.44
CA ARG A 233 -0.51 4.88 7.07
C ARG A 233 0.75 5.62 7.49
N LEU A 234 1.21 5.43 8.72
CA LEU A 234 2.31 6.21 9.29
C LEU A 234 3.69 5.59 9.02
N GLY A 235 3.76 4.27 8.85
CA GLY A 235 4.98 3.53 8.54
C GLY A 235 5.31 3.51 7.05
N CYS A 236 4.30 3.35 6.19
CA CYS A 236 4.49 3.29 4.73
C CYS A 236 4.04 4.55 3.99
N GLY A 237 3.41 5.51 4.67
CA GLY A 237 2.87 6.71 4.04
C GLY A 237 1.65 6.45 3.15
N LEU A 238 0.95 5.33 3.38
CA LEU A 238 -0.24 5.00 2.60
C LEU A 238 -1.38 6.00 2.87
N PRO A 239 -2.19 6.32 1.87
CA PRO A 239 -3.27 7.31 2.02
C PRO A 239 -4.37 6.86 2.99
N MET A 240 -4.57 5.54 3.08
CA MET A 240 -5.59 4.90 3.91
C MET A 240 -5.05 3.61 4.52
N GLY A 241 -5.54 3.25 5.71
CA GLY A 241 -5.23 1.95 6.30
C GLY A 241 -5.98 0.81 5.60
N PRO A 242 -5.47 -0.43 5.66
CA PRO A 242 -6.00 -1.55 4.90
C PRO A 242 -7.43 -1.92 5.26
N LEU A 243 -7.81 -1.87 6.54
CA LEU A 243 -9.15 -2.26 6.98
C LEU A 243 -10.18 -1.18 6.64
N ALA A 244 -9.81 0.10 6.76
CA ALA A 244 -10.64 1.20 6.27
C ALA A 244 -10.78 1.19 4.73
N LEU A 245 -9.77 0.72 4.01
CA LEU A 245 -9.81 0.57 2.56
C LEU A 245 -10.72 -0.59 2.14
N LEU A 246 -10.71 -1.72 2.86
CA LEU A 246 -11.66 -2.82 2.66
C LEU A 246 -13.10 -2.35 2.82
N ASP A 247 -13.37 -1.53 3.85
CA ASP A 247 -14.69 -0.94 4.06
C ASP A 247 -15.11 0.05 2.95
N LEU A 248 -14.14 0.77 2.37
CA LEU A 248 -14.39 1.68 1.24
C LEU A 248 -14.71 0.93 -0.05
N ILE A 249 -13.94 -0.11 -0.39
CA ILE A 249 -14.11 -0.95 -1.58
C ILE A 249 -15.42 -1.73 -1.48
N GLY A 250 -15.71 -2.24 -0.30
CA GLY A 250 -16.79 -3.17 0.01
C GLY A 250 -16.25 -4.58 0.23
N ILE A 251 -16.51 -5.13 1.40
CA ILE A 251 -16.00 -6.43 1.86
C ILE A 251 -16.50 -7.58 0.96
N ASP A 252 -17.73 -7.50 0.46
CA ASP A 252 -18.29 -8.43 -0.51
C ASP A 252 -17.54 -8.41 -1.85
N THR A 253 -17.22 -7.23 -2.36
CA THR A 253 -16.40 -7.05 -3.57
C THR A 253 -15.00 -7.63 -3.36
N ALA A 254 -14.36 -7.27 -2.25
CA ALA A 254 -13.02 -7.77 -1.91
C ALA A 254 -13.00 -9.30 -1.81
N ARG A 255 -14.02 -9.91 -1.21
CA ARG A 255 -14.16 -11.36 -1.14
C ARG A 255 -14.27 -11.99 -2.53
N THR A 256 -15.10 -11.45 -3.40
CA THR A 256 -15.29 -11.98 -4.77
C THR A 256 -13.99 -11.96 -5.57
N VAL A 257 -13.25 -10.86 -5.51
CA VAL A 257 -11.94 -10.73 -6.19
C VAL A 257 -10.94 -11.74 -5.64
N LEU A 258 -10.83 -11.87 -4.30
CA LEU A 258 -9.94 -12.83 -3.67
C LEU A 258 -10.30 -14.28 -4.00
N GLU A 259 -11.60 -14.63 -4.02
CA GLU A 259 -12.06 -15.97 -4.43
C GLU A 259 -11.64 -16.28 -5.86
N ALA A 260 -11.76 -15.34 -6.80
CA ALA A 260 -11.32 -15.50 -8.18
C ALA A 260 -9.80 -15.63 -8.30
N MET A 261 -9.03 -14.81 -7.57
CA MET A 261 -7.57 -14.87 -7.53
C MET A 261 -7.09 -16.22 -6.95
N TYR A 262 -7.72 -16.68 -5.87
CA TYR A 262 -7.40 -17.95 -5.24
C TYR A 262 -7.72 -19.14 -6.15
N ALA A 263 -8.88 -19.13 -6.80
CA ALA A 263 -9.27 -20.18 -7.74
C ALA A 263 -8.30 -20.31 -8.93
N ALA A 264 -7.68 -19.19 -9.35
CA ALA A 264 -6.71 -19.19 -10.44
C ALA A 264 -5.28 -19.58 -10.03
N SER A 265 -4.84 -19.12 -8.83
CA SER A 265 -3.44 -19.28 -8.41
C SER A 265 -3.21 -20.41 -7.40
N HIS A 266 -4.23 -20.76 -6.61
CA HIS A 266 -4.14 -21.57 -5.40
C HIS A 266 -3.10 -21.06 -4.38
N ASP A 267 -2.71 -19.78 -4.49
CA ASP A 267 -1.84 -19.14 -3.51
C ASP A 267 -2.64 -18.82 -2.24
N ARG A 268 -2.17 -19.30 -1.09
CA ARG A 268 -2.82 -19.11 0.20
C ARG A 268 -2.96 -17.63 0.60
N LEU A 269 -2.07 -16.77 0.10
CA LEU A 269 -2.17 -15.32 0.35
C LEU A 269 -3.44 -14.71 -0.28
N HIS A 270 -4.00 -15.36 -1.30
CA HIS A 270 -5.25 -14.98 -1.95
C HIS A 270 -6.48 -15.69 -1.37
N ALA A 271 -6.31 -16.74 -0.56
CA ALA A 271 -7.45 -17.40 0.10
C ALA A 271 -8.13 -16.40 1.04
N PRO A 272 -9.43 -16.05 0.82
CA PRO A 272 -10.07 -15.04 1.63
C PRO A 272 -10.02 -15.37 3.11
N ALA A 273 -9.60 -14.42 3.94
CA ALA A 273 -9.64 -14.56 5.39
C ALA A 273 -11.09 -14.84 5.83
N PRO A 274 -11.34 -15.82 6.73
CA PRO A 274 -12.69 -16.21 7.15
C PRO A 274 -13.57 -15.04 7.58
N ILE A 275 -12.99 -14.03 8.23
CA ILE A 275 -13.71 -12.84 8.67
C ILE A 275 -14.36 -12.06 7.49
N LEU A 276 -13.74 -12.02 6.32
CA LEU A 276 -14.32 -11.36 5.14
C LEU A 276 -15.60 -12.04 4.70
N LYS A 277 -15.65 -13.38 4.76
CA LYS A 277 -16.86 -14.15 4.49
C LYS A 277 -17.92 -13.87 5.55
N GLN A 278 -17.56 -13.92 6.83
CA GLN A 278 -18.50 -13.68 7.94
C GLN A 278 -19.13 -12.29 7.87
N LEU A 279 -18.33 -11.24 7.66
CA LEU A 279 -18.83 -9.87 7.53
C LEU A 279 -19.74 -9.72 6.30
N SER A 280 -19.35 -10.30 5.16
CA SER A 280 -20.15 -10.27 3.94
C SER A 280 -21.50 -10.96 4.11
N GLU A 281 -21.55 -12.17 4.71
CA GLU A 281 -22.78 -12.93 4.98
C GLU A 281 -23.68 -12.23 6.02
N ALA A 282 -23.08 -11.51 6.97
CA ALA A 282 -23.82 -10.69 7.93
C ALA A 282 -24.36 -9.37 7.36
N GLY A 283 -24.08 -9.05 6.09
CA GLY A 283 -24.47 -7.78 5.47
C GLY A 283 -23.62 -6.58 5.92
N LEU A 284 -22.51 -6.83 6.66
CA LEU A 284 -21.59 -5.81 7.15
C LEU A 284 -20.54 -5.51 6.07
N THR A 285 -20.96 -4.96 4.96
CA THR A 285 -20.16 -4.82 3.74
C THR A 285 -19.36 -3.53 3.65
N GLY A 286 -19.16 -2.84 4.75
CA GLY A 286 -18.36 -1.62 4.83
C GLY A 286 -19.19 -0.35 4.76
N ARG A 287 -18.60 0.74 4.24
CA ARG A 287 -19.22 2.08 4.20
C ARG A 287 -20.60 2.09 3.56
N LYS A 288 -20.80 1.36 2.49
CA LYS A 288 -22.09 1.30 1.79
C LYS A 288 -23.24 0.77 2.66
N ALA A 289 -22.93 -0.12 3.62
CA ALA A 289 -23.88 -0.63 4.60
C ALA A 289 -23.88 0.15 5.93
N GLY A 290 -22.98 1.12 6.11
CA GLY A 290 -22.78 1.85 7.36
C GLY A 290 -21.95 1.08 8.40
N ARG A 291 -21.53 -0.15 8.12
CA ARG A 291 -20.71 -0.98 9.01
C ARG A 291 -19.91 -2.02 8.23
N GLY A 292 -18.67 -2.22 8.65
CA GLY A 292 -17.76 -3.25 8.21
C GLY A 292 -16.76 -3.55 9.32
N PHE A 293 -15.46 -3.39 9.06
CA PHE A 293 -14.45 -3.36 10.13
C PHE A 293 -14.67 -2.18 11.08
N TYR A 294 -15.16 -1.06 10.57
CA TYR A 294 -15.55 0.13 11.33
C TYR A 294 -17.06 0.34 11.29
N THR A 295 -17.55 1.13 12.25
CA THR A 295 -18.92 1.65 12.26
C THR A 295 -18.90 3.09 11.73
N TYR A 296 -19.83 3.42 10.85
CA TYR A 296 -19.93 4.73 10.21
C TYR A 296 -21.21 5.44 10.67
N GLU A 297 -21.20 6.78 10.63
CA GLU A 297 -22.33 7.63 11.03
C GLU A 297 -23.62 7.27 10.28
N ALA A 298 -23.52 6.95 9.00
CA ALA A 298 -24.62 6.49 8.14
C ALA A 298 -24.08 5.67 6.96
N PRO A 299 -24.92 4.87 6.29
CA PRO A 299 -24.56 4.23 5.03
C PRO A 299 -24.03 5.23 4.00
N GLY A 300 -22.86 4.93 3.43
CA GLY A 300 -22.15 5.80 2.49
C GLY A 300 -21.28 6.90 3.13
N SER A 301 -21.42 7.16 4.44
CA SER A 301 -20.57 8.13 5.16
C SER A 301 -19.11 7.66 5.21
N GLY A 302 -18.20 8.64 5.18
CA GLY A 302 -16.78 8.40 5.47
C GLY A 302 -16.39 8.62 6.95
N THR A 303 -17.34 9.09 7.77
CA THR A 303 -17.12 9.41 9.18
C THR A 303 -17.25 8.16 10.03
N VAL A 304 -16.12 7.71 10.61
CA VAL A 304 -16.11 6.62 11.59
C VAL A 304 -16.65 7.11 12.93
N VAL A 305 -17.50 6.31 13.56
CA VAL A 305 -17.99 6.54 14.93
C VAL A 305 -17.46 5.46 15.85
N PRO A 306 -17.19 5.80 17.15
CA PRO A 306 -16.78 4.81 18.14
C PRO A 306 -17.83 3.69 18.31
N ASP A 307 -17.35 2.48 18.52
CA ASP A 307 -18.18 1.31 18.82
C ASP A 307 -17.55 0.48 19.98
N ASP A 308 -18.15 -0.66 20.29
CA ASP A 308 -17.68 -1.53 21.40
C ASP A 308 -16.27 -2.11 21.20
N LEU A 309 -15.76 -2.10 19.94
CA LEU A 309 -14.42 -2.57 19.57
C LEU A 309 -13.39 -1.45 19.57
N THR A 310 -13.83 -0.19 19.64
CA THR A 310 -12.94 0.96 19.71
C THR A 310 -12.17 0.93 21.05
N PRO A 311 -10.83 0.98 21.03
CA PRO A 311 -10.03 1.01 22.26
C PRO A 311 -10.46 2.16 23.17
N ARG A 312 -10.83 1.84 24.41
CA ARG A 312 -11.27 2.85 25.38
C ARG A 312 -10.06 3.56 25.99
N GLU A 313 -10.05 4.88 25.91
CA GLU A 313 -9.02 5.69 26.56
C GLU A 313 -9.20 5.80 28.10
N ASP A 314 -10.40 5.53 28.62
CA ASP A 314 -10.81 5.79 30.01
C ASP A 314 -10.75 4.56 30.94
N GLY A 315 -10.18 3.45 30.51
CA GLY A 315 -10.00 2.25 31.37
C GLY A 315 -8.94 2.47 32.47
N PRO A 316 -8.95 1.65 33.56
CA PRO A 316 -7.89 1.70 34.57
C PRO A 316 -6.53 1.44 33.89
N ARG A 317 -5.69 2.47 33.85
CA ARG A 317 -4.35 2.38 33.25
C ARG A 317 -3.35 1.99 34.32
N THR A 318 -2.56 0.98 34.03
CA THR A 318 -1.33 0.73 34.80
C THR A 318 -0.41 1.94 34.58
N PRO A 319 0.03 2.64 35.64
CA PRO A 319 0.92 3.77 35.48
C PRO A 319 2.28 3.31 34.96
N GLY A 320 2.84 4.07 34.02
CA GLY A 320 4.19 3.86 33.55
C GLY A 320 5.26 4.25 34.57
N ARG A 321 6.45 3.69 34.44
CA ARG A 321 7.62 4.09 35.24
C ARG A 321 8.10 5.47 34.77
N PRO A 322 8.57 6.35 35.68
CA PRO A 322 9.09 7.64 35.28
C PRO A 322 10.40 7.48 34.49
N VAL A 323 10.48 8.15 33.33
CA VAL A 323 11.67 8.18 32.49
C VAL A 323 12.16 9.64 32.38
N ARG A 324 13.43 9.88 32.72
CA ARG A 324 14.14 11.16 32.61
C ARG A 324 15.42 11.03 31.78
N SER A 325 16.08 9.89 31.87
CA SER A 325 17.34 9.59 31.21
C SER A 325 17.22 8.36 30.33
N VAL A 326 17.86 8.42 29.15
CA VAL A 326 17.81 7.36 28.13
C VAL A 326 19.22 7.00 27.67
N GLY A 327 19.55 5.72 27.73
CA GLY A 327 20.74 5.17 27.10
C GLY A 327 20.41 4.69 25.68
N VAL A 328 21.20 5.08 24.69
CA VAL A 328 21.08 4.56 23.32
C VAL A 328 22.36 3.83 22.95
N ALA A 329 22.29 2.51 22.79
CA ALA A 329 23.43 1.67 22.43
C ALA A 329 23.48 1.47 20.91
N GLY A 330 24.50 2.04 20.28
CA GLY A 330 24.71 1.98 18.84
C GLY A 330 25.27 3.29 18.28
N SER A 331 25.85 3.24 17.09
CA SER A 331 26.40 4.44 16.41
C SER A 331 25.97 4.55 14.96
N GLY A 332 25.01 3.73 14.51
CA GLY A 332 24.47 3.75 13.14
C GLY A 332 23.44 4.87 12.92
N THR A 333 22.83 4.87 11.74
CA THR A 333 21.79 5.85 11.36
C THR A 333 20.61 5.81 12.32
N MET A 334 20.12 4.60 12.66
CA MET A 334 18.99 4.45 13.59
C MET A 334 19.33 4.93 14.98
N ALA A 335 20.45 4.49 15.56
CA ALA A 335 20.89 4.93 16.90
C ALA A 335 21.01 6.46 16.97
N SER A 336 21.65 7.09 15.96
CA SER A 336 21.78 8.55 15.90
C SER A 336 20.41 9.24 15.81
N GLY A 337 19.50 8.74 14.95
CA GLY A 337 18.17 9.31 14.81
C GLY A 337 17.31 9.15 16.06
N ILE A 338 17.39 8.01 16.75
CA ILE A 338 16.68 7.75 18.01
C ILE A 338 17.20 8.68 19.11
N ALA A 339 18.53 8.79 19.28
CA ALA A 339 19.15 9.73 20.23
C ALA A 339 18.72 11.18 19.97
N GLU A 340 18.66 11.61 18.69
CA GLU A 340 18.14 12.92 18.30
C GLU A 340 16.70 13.12 18.74
N VAL A 341 15.83 12.14 18.52
CA VAL A 341 14.40 12.20 18.88
C VAL A 341 14.22 12.38 20.39
N PHE A 342 14.92 11.59 21.20
CA PHE A 342 14.86 11.69 22.66
C PHE A 342 15.41 13.04 23.17
N ALA A 343 16.55 13.47 22.68
CA ALA A 343 17.17 14.74 23.07
C ALA A 343 16.30 15.97 22.73
N LYS A 344 15.65 15.96 21.56
CA LYS A 344 14.66 16.99 21.15
C LYS A 344 13.43 17.01 22.04
N ALA A 345 13.06 15.89 22.62
CA ALA A 345 11.94 15.78 23.56
C ALA A 345 12.33 16.15 25.01
N GLY A 346 13.59 16.52 25.26
CA GLY A 346 14.06 17.00 26.55
C GLY A 346 14.65 15.93 27.48
N TYR A 347 14.88 14.71 26.98
CA TYR A 347 15.53 13.67 27.76
C TYR A 347 17.05 13.86 27.78
N GLU A 348 17.68 13.52 28.91
CA GLU A 348 19.12 13.33 28.99
C GLU A 348 19.47 11.99 28.28
N VAL A 349 20.42 12.04 27.35
CA VAL A 349 20.74 10.89 26.48
C VAL A 349 22.20 10.52 26.63
N VAL A 350 22.47 9.27 27.01
CA VAL A 350 23.79 8.66 26.95
C VAL A 350 23.89 7.84 25.67
N LEU A 351 24.76 8.26 24.74
CA LEU A 351 24.93 7.60 23.43
C LEU A 351 26.19 6.74 23.45
N ALA A 352 26.03 5.43 23.63
CA ALA A 352 27.13 4.47 23.72
C ALA A 352 27.45 3.84 22.35
N ALA A 353 28.73 3.75 22.03
CA ALA A 353 29.24 3.03 20.87
C ALA A 353 30.42 2.15 21.24
N ARG A 354 30.92 1.33 20.29
CA ARG A 354 32.10 0.45 20.50
C ARG A 354 33.41 1.19 20.76
N SER A 355 33.42 2.51 20.62
CA SER A 355 34.52 3.40 21.02
C SER A 355 33.96 4.82 21.17
N GLU A 356 34.62 5.61 22.01
CA GLU A 356 34.28 7.02 22.23
C GLU A 356 34.35 7.83 20.93
N GLU A 357 35.32 7.55 20.06
CA GLU A 357 35.42 8.17 18.73
C GLU A 357 34.16 7.95 17.90
N LYS A 358 33.65 6.71 17.85
CA LYS A 358 32.41 6.39 17.12
C LYS A 358 31.18 7.05 17.73
N ALA A 359 31.11 7.16 19.04
CA ALA A 359 30.04 7.87 19.74
C ALA A 359 30.07 9.38 19.44
N ARG A 360 31.26 10.00 19.48
CA ARG A 360 31.45 11.42 19.09
C ARG A 360 31.12 11.66 17.62
N ALA A 361 31.48 10.75 16.72
CA ALA A 361 31.13 10.83 15.31
C ALA A 361 29.60 10.73 15.11
N ALA A 362 28.91 9.89 15.90
CA ALA A 362 27.45 9.81 15.89
C ALA A 362 26.81 11.12 16.40
N LYS A 363 27.28 11.69 17.51
CA LYS A 363 26.85 13.01 18.00
C LYS A 363 27.06 14.11 16.96
N ALA A 364 28.20 14.11 16.25
CA ALA A 364 28.45 15.07 15.17
C ALA A 364 27.47 14.95 14.01
N ARG A 365 27.05 13.72 13.65
CA ARG A 365 25.99 13.50 12.64
C ARG A 365 24.64 14.05 13.11
N ILE A 366 24.31 13.88 14.39
CA ILE A 366 23.10 14.47 14.98
C ILE A 366 23.16 16.00 14.88
N GLY A 367 24.30 16.62 15.21
CA GLY A 367 24.49 18.06 15.05
C GLY A 367 24.22 18.54 13.62
N LYS A 368 24.73 17.82 12.60
CA LYS A 368 24.43 18.12 11.19
C LYS A 368 22.95 17.96 10.84
N SER A 369 22.26 16.99 11.44
CA SER A 369 20.83 16.78 11.25
C SER A 369 20.01 17.92 11.84
N LEU A 370 20.36 18.35 13.05
CA LEU A 370 19.72 19.47 13.75
C LEU A 370 19.95 20.79 12.98
N SER A 371 21.18 21.07 12.51
CA SER A 371 21.46 22.27 11.68
C SER A 371 20.59 22.30 10.43
N ARG A 372 20.46 21.18 9.71
CA ARG A 372 19.56 21.10 8.54
C ARG A 372 18.09 21.35 8.89
N SER A 373 17.68 21.02 10.13
CA SER A 373 16.32 21.30 10.61
C SER A 373 16.13 22.78 10.91
N VAL A 374 17.17 23.46 11.40
CA VAL A 374 17.19 24.93 11.59
C VAL A 374 17.13 25.64 10.23
N ASP A 375 17.98 25.25 9.27
CA ASP A 375 18.01 25.83 7.92
C ASP A 375 16.65 25.73 7.20
N LYS A 376 15.87 24.69 7.51
CA LYS A 376 14.51 24.48 6.99
C LYS A 376 13.41 25.15 7.82
N GLY A 377 13.77 25.94 8.84
CA GLY A 377 12.82 26.62 9.73
C GLY A 377 11.96 25.66 10.58
N ARG A 378 12.38 24.42 10.77
CA ARG A 378 11.63 23.41 11.55
C ARG A 378 12.03 23.38 13.02
N LEU A 379 13.14 24.01 13.38
CA LEU A 379 13.70 24.08 14.72
C LEU A 379 14.42 25.41 14.87
N THR A 380 14.41 25.98 16.09
CA THR A 380 15.26 27.17 16.38
C THR A 380 16.69 26.76 16.67
N ALA A 381 17.63 27.69 16.49
CA ALA A 381 19.06 27.43 16.76
C ALA A 381 19.29 27.08 18.25
N GLU A 382 18.57 27.75 19.16
CA GLU A 382 18.64 27.51 20.61
C GLU A 382 18.14 26.10 20.97
N ALA A 383 17.01 25.68 20.39
CA ALA A 383 16.47 24.34 20.62
C ALA A 383 17.37 23.25 20.04
N ALA A 384 18.03 23.51 18.91
CA ALA A 384 19.01 22.60 18.34
C ALA A 384 20.25 22.44 19.23
N ALA A 385 20.78 23.56 19.76
CA ALA A 385 21.91 23.55 20.69
C ALA A 385 21.55 22.81 21.98
N GLN A 386 20.42 23.13 22.61
CA GLN A 386 19.93 22.45 23.80
C GLN A 386 19.74 20.94 23.61
N ALA A 387 19.22 20.51 22.46
CA ALA A 387 19.08 19.09 22.15
C ALA A 387 20.44 18.40 22.01
N LEU A 388 21.42 19.06 21.38
CA LEU A 388 22.77 18.50 21.21
C LEU A 388 23.50 18.41 22.55
N ASP A 389 23.33 19.39 23.44
CA ASP A 389 23.96 19.44 24.78
C ASP A 389 23.47 18.31 25.69
N ARG A 390 22.21 17.87 25.55
CA ARG A 390 21.66 16.72 26.29
C ARG A 390 22.24 15.37 25.89
N ILE A 391 23.09 15.31 24.85
CA ILE A 391 23.65 14.04 24.38
C ILE A 391 25.07 13.89 24.88
N THR A 392 25.30 12.90 25.73
CA THR A 392 26.65 12.53 26.22
C THR A 392 27.15 11.32 25.45
N PRO A 393 28.20 11.45 24.61
CA PRO A 393 28.76 10.32 23.89
C PRO A 393 29.72 9.53 24.79
N THR A 394 29.68 8.19 24.72
CA THR A 394 30.57 7.30 25.49
C THR A 394 31.02 6.07 24.69
N GLY A 395 32.15 5.50 25.07
CA GLY A 395 32.71 4.28 24.50
C GLY A 395 32.25 2.98 25.19
N THR A 396 31.45 3.07 26.25
CA THR A 396 31.02 1.91 27.06
C THR A 396 29.54 2.01 27.44
N CYS A 397 28.88 0.86 27.62
CA CYS A 397 27.55 0.81 28.21
C CYS A 397 27.57 0.88 29.74
N ASP A 398 28.75 0.92 30.41
CA ASP A 398 28.81 1.06 31.86
C ASP A 398 28.21 2.39 32.33
N ASP A 399 28.25 3.42 31.49
CA ASP A 399 27.63 4.72 31.74
C ASP A 399 26.06 4.68 31.69
N PHE A 400 25.47 3.51 31.47
CA PHE A 400 24.02 3.33 31.55
C PHE A 400 23.51 2.97 32.96
N ALA A 401 24.39 3.00 33.96
CA ALA A 401 24.04 2.61 35.33
C ALA A 401 22.79 3.34 35.87
N ASP A 402 22.64 4.64 35.56
CA ASP A 402 21.55 5.49 36.06
C ASP A 402 20.42 5.76 35.07
N VAL A 403 20.43 5.15 33.84
CA VAL A 403 19.37 5.40 32.88
C VAL A 403 18.05 4.73 33.30
N ASP A 404 16.94 5.35 32.93
CA ASP A 404 15.59 4.81 33.18
C ASP A 404 15.11 3.92 32.04
N LEU A 405 15.61 4.17 30.82
CA LEU A 405 15.32 3.42 29.61
C LEU A 405 16.61 3.21 28.81
N ALA A 406 16.95 1.98 28.51
CA ALA A 406 18.05 1.64 27.61
C ALA A 406 17.48 1.13 26.28
N VAL A 407 17.87 1.77 25.16
CA VAL A 407 17.41 1.43 23.81
C VAL A 407 18.58 0.86 23.01
N GLU A 408 18.49 -0.40 22.65
CA GLU A 408 19.46 -1.09 21.79
C GLU A 408 19.15 -0.78 20.33
N ALA A 409 20.17 -0.28 19.59
CA ALA A 409 20.11 0.02 18.15
C ALA A 409 21.44 -0.34 17.46
N VAL A 410 21.94 -1.56 17.71
CA VAL A 410 23.14 -2.13 17.11
C VAL A 410 22.80 -2.92 15.82
N ALA A 411 23.75 -3.72 15.31
CA ALA A 411 23.54 -4.55 14.13
C ALA A 411 22.38 -5.55 14.33
N GLU A 412 21.67 -5.86 13.24
CA GLU A 412 20.54 -6.82 13.24
C GLU A 412 21.07 -8.26 13.26
N ASP A 413 21.66 -8.63 14.41
CA ASP A 413 22.22 -9.94 14.70
C ASP A 413 21.78 -10.38 16.10
N LEU A 414 21.10 -11.51 16.19
CA LEU A 414 20.48 -11.99 17.42
C LEU A 414 21.51 -12.22 18.53
N GLU A 415 22.67 -12.78 18.20
CA GLU A 415 23.67 -13.09 19.21
C GLU A 415 24.34 -11.82 19.77
N VAL A 416 24.61 -10.85 18.89
CA VAL A 416 25.12 -9.51 19.30
C VAL A 416 24.11 -8.82 20.23
N LYS A 417 22.80 -8.90 19.89
CA LYS A 417 21.73 -8.33 20.74
C LYS A 417 21.64 -9.03 22.08
N ARG A 418 21.66 -10.36 22.11
CA ARG A 418 21.62 -11.15 23.36
C ARG A 418 22.77 -10.82 24.30
N GLN A 419 23.99 -10.72 23.76
CA GLN A 419 25.18 -10.32 24.54
C GLN A 419 25.06 -8.92 25.11
N LEU A 420 24.54 -7.98 24.31
CA LEU A 420 24.29 -6.61 24.77
C LEU A 420 23.22 -6.59 25.87
N PHE A 421 22.10 -7.32 25.72
CA PHE A 421 21.06 -7.39 26.74
C PHE A 421 21.56 -8.01 28.04
N ALA A 422 22.42 -9.03 27.98
CA ALA A 422 23.08 -9.59 29.17
C ALA A 422 24.03 -8.57 29.84
N THR A 423 24.62 -7.65 29.09
CA THR A 423 25.42 -6.55 29.62
C THR A 423 24.53 -5.48 30.26
N LEU A 424 23.48 -5.03 29.55
CA LEU A 424 22.52 -4.04 30.06
C LEU A 424 21.81 -4.50 31.33
N ASP A 425 21.52 -5.80 31.44
CA ASP A 425 20.92 -6.40 32.64
C ASP A 425 21.79 -6.18 33.89
N LYS A 426 23.11 -6.27 33.74
CA LYS A 426 24.06 -6.10 34.85
C LYS A 426 24.35 -4.63 35.17
N VAL A 427 24.34 -3.77 34.13
CA VAL A 427 24.77 -2.38 34.25
C VAL A 427 23.64 -1.47 34.67
N CYS A 428 22.47 -1.59 34.02
CA CYS A 428 21.36 -0.69 34.29
C CYS A 428 20.73 -0.94 35.66
N LYS A 429 20.33 0.12 36.35
CA LYS A 429 19.68 0.05 37.66
C LYS A 429 18.42 -0.83 37.64
N PRO A 430 18.03 -1.43 38.78
CA PRO A 430 16.75 -2.10 38.90
C PRO A 430 15.60 -1.17 38.50
N GLY A 431 14.63 -1.71 37.75
CA GLY A 431 13.48 -0.95 37.26
C GLY A 431 13.71 -0.17 35.98
N ALA A 432 14.94 -0.10 35.44
CA ALA A 432 15.16 0.43 34.10
C ALA A 432 14.51 -0.47 33.04
N VAL A 433 13.86 0.15 32.05
CA VAL A 433 13.28 -0.56 30.90
C VAL A 433 14.38 -0.83 29.86
N LEU A 434 14.40 -2.05 29.34
CA LEU A 434 15.35 -2.47 28.30
C LEU A 434 14.59 -2.66 26.98
N ALA A 435 14.87 -1.82 25.98
CA ALA A 435 14.18 -1.84 24.69
C ALA A 435 15.12 -2.24 23.55
N THR A 436 14.63 -3.06 22.62
CA THR A 436 15.29 -3.35 21.34
C THR A 436 14.59 -2.65 20.19
N THR A 437 15.35 -2.23 19.18
CA THR A 437 14.80 -1.64 17.95
C THR A 437 14.83 -2.61 16.77
N THR A 438 14.92 -3.90 17.04
CA THR A 438 14.91 -4.92 15.98
C THR A 438 13.71 -4.75 15.05
N SER A 439 13.91 -5.07 13.78
CA SER A 439 12.85 -5.03 12.75
C SER A 439 12.20 -6.39 12.50
N SER A 440 12.84 -7.48 12.90
CA SER A 440 12.39 -8.83 12.55
C SER A 440 12.79 -9.92 13.53
N LEU A 441 13.78 -9.67 14.41
CA LEU A 441 14.26 -10.68 15.36
C LEU A 441 13.33 -10.80 16.58
N PRO A 442 13.20 -12.00 17.17
CA PRO A 442 12.33 -12.22 18.33
C PRO A 442 12.78 -11.40 19.55
N VAL A 443 11.93 -10.50 20.02
CA VAL A 443 12.20 -9.67 21.21
C VAL A 443 12.33 -10.56 22.47
N VAL A 444 11.55 -11.65 22.54
CA VAL A 444 11.62 -12.62 23.63
C VAL A 444 13.00 -13.26 23.78
N ALA A 445 13.75 -13.40 22.68
CA ALA A 445 15.11 -13.95 22.72
C ALA A 445 16.09 -12.97 23.41
N CYS A 446 15.89 -11.67 23.23
CA CYS A 446 16.61 -10.63 23.99
C CYS A 446 16.19 -10.64 25.47
N ALA A 447 14.89 -10.77 25.74
CA ALA A 447 14.35 -10.86 27.12
C ALA A 447 14.96 -12.02 27.89
N ARG A 448 15.08 -13.19 27.27
CA ARG A 448 15.68 -14.38 27.89
C ARG A 448 17.19 -14.29 28.15
N ALA A 449 17.87 -13.33 27.56
CA ALA A 449 19.28 -13.05 27.84
C ALA A 449 19.48 -12.24 29.14
N THR A 450 18.38 -11.83 29.80
CA THR A 450 18.39 -11.02 31.04
C THR A 450 17.84 -11.81 32.23
N SER A 451 18.19 -11.40 33.45
CA SER A 451 17.60 -11.89 34.70
C SER A 451 16.21 -11.30 34.98
N ARG A 452 15.82 -10.25 34.24
CA ARG A 452 14.56 -9.51 34.38
C ARG A 452 13.81 -9.40 33.03
N PRO A 453 13.37 -10.52 32.45
CA PRO A 453 12.73 -10.54 31.13
C PRO A 453 11.41 -9.74 31.09
N ARG A 454 10.81 -9.46 32.25
CA ARG A 454 9.61 -8.61 32.36
C ARG A 454 9.85 -7.14 32.06
N ASP A 455 11.10 -6.68 32.17
CA ASP A 455 11.52 -5.29 31.90
C ASP A 455 11.91 -5.08 30.44
N VAL A 456 11.79 -6.10 29.58
CA VAL A 456 12.19 -6.06 28.17
C VAL A 456 11.00 -5.88 27.26
N ILE A 457 11.16 -5.00 26.24
CA ILE A 457 10.14 -4.64 25.26
C ILE A 457 10.78 -4.27 23.92
N GLY A 458 10.02 -4.39 22.81
CA GLY A 458 10.42 -3.84 21.53
C GLY A 458 9.92 -2.41 21.33
N MET A 459 10.77 -1.56 20.76
CA MET A 459 10.46 -0.21 20.29
C MET A 459 10.95 -0.07 18.85
N HIS A 460 10.19 -0.56 17.89
CA HIS A 460 10.59 -0.53 16.49
C HIS A 460 10.35 0.84 15.87
N PHE A 461 11.43 1.56 15.61
CA PHE A 461 11.44 2.86 14.93
C PHE A 461 11.64 2.69 13.42
N PHE A 462 11.07 3.61 12.64
CA PHE A 462 11.21 3.64 11.18
C PHE A 462 12.24 4.66 10.73
N ASN A 463 12.99 4.34 9.68
CA ASN A 463 14.04 5.19 9.12
C ASN A 463 13.45 6.25 8.14
N PRO A 464 13.78 7.54 8.29
CA PRO A 464 14.61 8.17 9.32
C PRO A 464 13.81 8.43 10.61
N ALA A 465 14.35 7.99 11.76
CA ALA A 465 13.63 8.10 13.04
C ALA A 465 13.14 9.53 13.39
N PRO A 466 13.87 10.63 13.10
CA PRO A 466 13.38 11.98 13.36
C PRO A 466 12.15 12.39 12.53
N ALA A 467 11.97 11.81 11.33
CA ALA A 467 10.89 12.18 10.41
C ALA A 467 9.65 11.29 10.53
N MET A 468 9.87 9.99 10.71
CA MET A 468 8.79 9.00 10.80
C MET A 468 8.01 9.15 12.09
N LYS A 469 6.68 9.07 12.01
CA LYS A 469 5.78 9.32 13.15
C LYS A 469 5.44 8.07 13.93
N LEU A 470 5.73 6.89 13.41
CA LEU A 470 5.34 5.59 13.96
C LEU A 470 6.42 5.00 14.86
N VAL A 471 5.98 4.33 15.93
CA VAL A 471 6.75 3.34 16.69
C VAL A 471 5.85 2.14 16.92
N GLU A 472 6.28 0.96 16.52
CA GLU A 472 5.63 -0.28 16.93
C GLU A 472 6.15 -0.69 18.30
N VAL A 473 5.23 -0.83 19.25
CA VAL A 473 5.50 -1.24 20.64
C VAL A 473 5.23 -2.73 20.73
N VAL A 474 6.30 -3.51 20.82
CA VAL A 474 6.24 -4.96 20.69
C VAL A 474 6.30 -5.62 22.07
N ARG A 475 5.21 -6.25 22.47
CA ARG A 475 5.12 -6.98 23.75
C ARG A 475 5.48 -8.45 23.54
N THR A 476 6.40 -8.94 24.36
CA THR A 476 6.60 -10.38 24.50
C THR A 476 5.56 -10.97 25.48
N VAL A 477 5.47 -12.28 25.53
CA VAL A 477 4.66 -13.00 26.55
C VAL A 477 5.13 -12.76 27.99
N LEU A 478 6.31 -12.14 28.17
CA LEU A 478 6.91 -11.89 29.47
C LEU A 478 6.83 -10.42 29.89
N THR A 479 6.65 -9.49 28.96
CA THR A 479 6.68 -8.03 29.20
C THR A 479 5.62 -7.60 30.22
N ALA A 480 6.02 -6.86 31.25
CA ALA A 480 5.11 -6.34 32.27
C ALA A 480 4.25 -5.18 31.76
N ASP A 481 3.05 -5.01 32.33
CA ASP A 481 2.10 -3.97 31.89
C ASP A 481 2.60 -2.55 32.16
N ASP A 482 3.32 -2.33 33.28
CA ASP A 482 3.92 -1.04 33.61
C ASP A 482 5.06 -0.67 32.64
N VAL A 483 5.82 -1.66 32.14
CA VAL A 483 6.85 -1.47 31.10
C VAL A 483 6.21 -1.03 29.77
N HIS A 484 5.13 -1.72 29.37
CA HIS A 484 4.36 -1.35 28.19
C HIS A 484 3.79 0.07 28.31
N ALA A 485 3.14 0.38 29.44
CA ALA A 485 2.61 1.72 29.72
C ALA A 485 3.71 2.79 29.66
N THR A 486 4.89 2.50 30.26
CA THR A 486 6.06 3.39 30.19
C THR A 486 6.44 3.75 28.76
N VAL A 487 6.56 2.74 27.90
CA VAL A 487 7.00 2.95 26.51
C VAL A 487 5.94 3.71 25.72
N ARG A 488 4.65 3.45 25.94
CA ARG A 488 3.58 4.23 25.30
C ARG A 488 3.59 5.70 25.74
N GLU A 489 3.78 5.99 27.02
CA GLU A 489 3.93 7.35 27.53
C GLU A 489 5.16 8.05 26.94
N VAL A 490 6.28 7.34 26.85
CA VAL A 490 7.51 7.84 26.21
C VAL A 490 7.24 8.15 24.73
N CYS A 491 6.58 7.27 23.99
CA CYS A 491 6.22 7.53 22.58
C CYS A 491 5.39 8.81 22.43
N GLY A 492 4.41 9.03 23.31
CA GLY A 492 3.64 10.28 23.32
C GLY A 492 4.51 11.52 23.55
N LYS A 493 5.43 11.48 24.54
CA LYS A 493 6.34 12.59 24.85
C LYS A 493 7.31 12.90 23.71
N ILE A 494 7.81 11.89 23.01
CA ILE A 494 8.67 12.07 21.82
C ILE A 494 7.87 12.33 20.53
N ARG A 495 6.56 12.56 20.65
CA ARG A 495 5.64 12.87 19.55
C ARG A 495 5.61 11.78 18.46
N LYS A 496 5.65 10.52 18.88
CA LYS A 496 5.45 9.35 18.04
C LYS A 496 4.10 8.72 18.34
N HIS A 497 3.47 8.21 17.29
CA HIS A 497 2.27 7.39 17.41
C HIS A 497 2.70 5.97 17.74
N ALA A 498 2.30 5.47 18.88
CA ALA A 498 2.55 4.10 19.30
C ALA A 498 1.44 3.20 18.78
N VAL A 499 1.78 2.11 18.12
CA VAL A 499 0.87 1.00 17.80
C VAL A 499 1.33 -0.24 18.55
N ASP A 500 0.38 -1.00 19.08
CA ASP A 500 0.65 -2.18 19.88
C ASP A 500 0.60 -3.45 19.04
N CYS A 501 1.59 -4.32 19.21
CA CYS A 501 1.60 -5.65 18.62
C CYS A 501 2.33 -6.68 19.48
N GLY A 502 2.13 -7.96 19.17
CA GLY A 502 2.86 -9.06 19.76
C GLY A 502 4.26 -9.24 19.17
N ASP A 503 5.05 -10.08 19.79
CA ASP A 503 6.39 -10.47 19.34
C ASP A 503 6.28 -11.56 18.26
N ARG A 504 6.25 -11.13 17.00
CA ARG A 504 6.16 -11.98 15.81
C ARG A 504 6.98 -11.36 14.69
N ALA A 505 7.55 -12.16 13.80
CA ALA A 505 8.38 -11.67 12.69
C ALA A 505 7.69 -10.56 11.89
N GLY A 506 8.40 -9.47 11.68
CA GLY A 506 7.96 -8.33 10.87
C GLY A 506 6.89 -7.46 11.51
N PHE A 507 6.43 -7.78 12.72
CA PHE A 507 5.43 -7.04 13.49
C PHE A 507 4.15 -6.76 12.68
N ILE A 508 3.74 -5.50 12.50
CA ILE A 508 2.61 -5.14 11.63
C ILE A 508 3.12 -4.71 10.25
N VAL A 509 4.00 -3.70 10.21
CA VAL A 509 4.37 -3.05 8.94
C VAL A 509 5.12 -4.01 8.03
N ASN A 510 6.19 -4.62 8.50
CA ASN A 510 7.01 -5.49 7.66
C ASN A 510 6.26 -6.78 7.28
N ALA A 511 5.44 -7.32 8.19
CA ALA A 511 4.62 -8.51 7.92
C ALA A 511 3.56 -8.29 6.83
N LEU A 512 3.12 -7.04 6.60
CA LEU A 512 2.18 -6.70 5.53
C LEU A 512 2.88 -6.16 4.29
N LEU A 513 3.95 -5.37 4.45
CA LEU A 513 4.63 -4.70 3.35
C LEU A 513 5.47 -5.66 2.50
N PHE A 514 6.29 -6.53 3.14
CA PHE A 514 7.26 -7.33 2.39
C PHE A 514 6.62 -8.44 1.53
N PRO A 515 5.54 -9.13 1.94
CA PRO A 515 4.84 -10.03 1.05
C PRO A 515 4.25 -9.32 -0.19
N TYR A 516 3.73 -8.11 -0.03
CA TYR A 516 3.29 -7.28 -1.15
C TYR A 516 4.45 -6.95 -2.10
N LEU A 517 5.62 -6.53 -1.57
CA LEU A 517 6.81 -6.23 -2.38
C LEU A 517 7.32 -7.48 -3.10
N ASN A 518 7.37 -8.62 -2.42
CA ASN A 518 7.79 -9.90 -2.98
C ASN A 518 6.87 -10.35 -4.13
N ASN A 519 5.55 -10.14 -3.99
CA ASN A 519 4.61 -10.46 -5.06
C ASN A 519 4.82 -9.56 -6.30
N ALA A 520 5.18 -8.30 -6.12
CA ALA A 520 5.58 -7.44 -7.23
C ALA A 520 6.83 -7.98 -7.94
N VAL A 521 7.83 -8.46 -7.19
CA VAL A 521 9.04 -9.09 -7.75
C VAL A 521 8.68 -10.35 -8.55
N LYS A 522 7.77 -11.20 -8.02
CA LYS A 522 7.28 -12.40 -8.74
C LYS A 522 6.63 -12.03 -10.06
N MET A 523 5.81 -10.96 -10.13
CA MET A 523 5.21 -10.50 -11.39
C MET A 523 6.24 -10.17 -12.46
N VAL A 524 7.34 -9.49 -12.09
CA VAL A 524 8.44 -9.20 -13.02
C VAL A 524 9.19 -10.46 -13.42
N GLN A 525 9.51 -11.32 -12.46
CA GLN A 525 10.20 -12.60 -12.71
C GLN A 525 9.43 -13.50 -13.69
N GLU A 526 8.10 -13.44 -13.64
CA GLU A 526 7.21 -14.18 -14.53
C GLU A 526 6.95 -13.47 -15.87
N HIS A 527 7.60 -12.35 -16.12
CA HIS A 527 7.40 -11.51 -17.31
C HIS A 527 5.92 -11.08 -17.51
N TYR A 528 5.17 -10.96 -16.41
CA TYR A 528 3.76 -10.56 -16.47
C TYR A 528 3.60 -9.07 -16.73
N ALA A 529 4.42 -8.24 -16.10
CA ALA A 529 4.43 -6.80 -16.30
C ALA A 529 5.86 -6.25 -16.14
N SER A 530 6.11 -5.06 -16.67
CA SER A 530 7.38 -4.37 -16.50
C SER A 530 7.48 -3.71 -15.10
N LEU A 531 8.71 -3.40 -14.68
CA LEU A 531 8.96 -2.64 -13.44
C LEU A 531 8.21 -1.30 -13.42
N ASP A 532 8.19 -0.62 -14.56
CA ASP A 532 7.59 0.72 -14.70
C ASP A 532 6.07 0.64 -14.64
N ASP A 533 5.47 -0.37 -15.29
CA ASP A 533 4.02 -0.60 -15.25
C ASP A 533 3.55 -0.89 -13.82
N ILE A 534 4.27 -1.77 -13.09
CA ILE A 534 3.90 -2.12 -11.71
C ILE A 534 4.05 -0.91 -10.79
N ASP A 535 5.17 -0.17 -10.86
CA ASP A 535 5.35 1.05 -10.07
C ASP A 535 4.28 2.10 -10.39
N THR A 536 3.93 2.24 -11.67
CA THR A 536 2.88 3.17 -12.14
C THR A 536 1.51 2.76 -11.65
N ALA A 537 1.16 1.47 -11.76
CA ALA A 537 -0.11 0.93 -11.30
C ALA A 537 -0.32 1.18 -9.81
N MET A 538 0.68 0.94 -8.98
CA MET A 538 0.55 1.15 -7.53
C MET A 538 0.54 2.62 -7.13
N LYS A 539 1.31 3.47 -7.81
CA LYS A 539 1.28 4.92 -7.55
C LYS A 539 -0.04 5.57 -7.97
N LEU A 540 -0.54 5.24 -9.15
CA LEU A 540 -1.71 5.90 -9.72
C LEU A 540 -3.03 5.19 -9.39
N GLY A 541 -3.04 3.86 -9.23
CA GLY A 541 -4.21 3.08 -8.85
C GLY A 541 -4.38 2.98 -7.33
N GLY A 542 -3.30 2.65 -6.60
CA GLY A 542 -3.31 2.55 -5.14
C GLY A 542 -3.09 3.87 -4.40
N GLY A 543 -2.64 4.94 -5.10
CA GLY A 543 -2.28 6.21 -4.47
C GLY A 543 -1.02 6.12 -3.59
N TYR A 544 -0.15 5.15 -3.84
CA TYR A 544 1.05 4.93 -3.04
C TYR A 544 2.12 6.00 -3.32
N PRO A 545 2.87 6.46 -2.31
CA PRO A 545 3.88 7.51 -2.49
C PRO A 545 5.08 7.06 -3.33
N MET A 546 5.33 5.76 -3.37
CA MET A 546 6.37 5.10 -4.18
C MET A 546 5.84 3.79 -4.74
N GLY A 547 6.30 3.42 -5.92
CA GLY A 547 6.08 2.07 -6.45
C GLY A 547 6.92 1.03 -5.71
N PRO A 548 6.56 -0.27 -5.82
CA PRO A 548 7.25 -1.35 -5.09
C PRO A 548 8.75 -1.43 -5.39
N PHE A 549 9.17 -1.24 -6.62
CA PHE A 549 10.59 -1.33 -6.99
C PHE A 549 11.38 -0.08 -6.61
N GLU A 550 10.75 1.10 -6.67
CA GLU A 550 11.33 2.32 -6.11
C GLU A 550 11.59 2.17 -4.61
N LEU A 551 10.64 1.54 -3.88
CA LEU A 551 10.74 1.31 -2.45
C LEU A 551 11.79 0.25 -2.10
N LEU A 552 11.83 -0.88 -2.80
CA LEU A 552 12.85 -1.92 -2.63
C LEU A 552 14.27 -1.36 -2.79
N ASP A 553 14.51 -0.53 -3.81
CA ASP A 553 15.81 0.09 -4.06
C ASP A 553 16.19 1.15 -3.00
N VAL A 554 15.19 1.78 -2.35
CA VAL A 554 15.39 2.72 -1.23
C VAL A 554 15.74 1.98 0.06
N VAL A 555 14.99 0.92 0.38
CA VAL A 555 15.20 0.09 1.59
C VAL A 555 16.54 -0.65 1.50
N GLY A 556 16.84 -1.18 0.34
CA GLY A 556 17.99 -2.03 0.05
C GLY A 556 17.57 -3.49 -0.07
N LEU A 557 17.96 -4.11 -1.20
CA LEU A 557 17.52 -5.47 -1.55
C LEU A 557 18.02 -6.54 -0.58
N ASP A 558 19.20 -6.35 0.02
CA ASP A 558 19.75 -7.23 1.07
C ASP A 558 18.92 -7.18 2.37
N VAL A 559 18.49 -5.98 2.76
CA VAL A 559 17.59 -5.80 3.93
C VAL A 559 16.23 -6.43 3.65
N SER A 560 15.68 -6.19 2.46
CA SER A 560 14.40 -6.76 2.03
C SER A 560 14.43 -8.29 2.02
N LEU A 561 15.48 -8.86 1.43
CA LEU A 561 15.68 -10.32 1.40
C LEU A 561 15.82 -10.92 2.81
N ALA A 562 16.54 -10.24 3.71
CA ALA A 562 16.70 -10.71 5.08
C ALA A 562 15.35 -10.75 5.82
N ILE A 563 14.52 -9.73 5.66
CA ILE A 563 13.18 -9.68 6.26
C ILE A 563 12.28 -10.78 5.69
N GLU A 564 12.25 -10.94 4.37
CA GLU A 564 11.43 -11.98 3.71
C GLU A 564 11.83 -13.39 4.16
N LYS A 565 13.14 -13.65 4.31
CA LYS A 565 13.64 -14.93 4.84
C LYS A 565 13.13 -15.20 6.26
N VAL A 566 13.19 -14.20 7.14
CA VAL A 566 12.69 -14.34 8.52
C VAL A 566 11.18 -14.58 8.53
N LEU A 567 10.40 -13.86 7.72
CA LEU A 567 8.96 -14.09 7.57
C LEU A 567 8.66 -15.51 7.09
N HIS A 568 9.36 -15.96 6.05
CA HIS A 568 9.18 -17.32 5.52
C HIS A 568 9.58 -18.41 6.54
N GLU A 569 10.66 -18.21 7.29
CA GLU A 569 11.12 -19.15 8.31
C GLU A 569 10.13 -19.25 9.48
N GLU A 570 9.53 -18.17 9.92
CA GLU A 570 8.60 -18.18 11.04
C GLU A 570 7.24 -18.73 10.64
N PHE A 571 6.67 -18.24 9.53
CA PHE A 571 5.30 -18.62 9.14
C PHE A 571 5.20 -19.91 8.36
N ARG A 572 6.30 -20.38 7.73
CA ARG A 572 6.35 -21.59 6.89
C ARG A 572 5.32 -21.59 5.78
N ASP A 573 4.90 -20.40 5.32
CA ASP A 573 3.98 -20.26 4.21
C ASP A 573 4.76 -20.14 2.89
N PRO A 574 4.53 -21.02 1.91
CA PRO A 574 5.22 -20.95 0.60
C PRO A 574 5.01 -19.62 -0.14
N GLY A 575 3.86 -18.95 0.07
CA GLY A 575 3.57 -17.64 -0.51
C GLY A 575 4.55 -16.54 -0.05
N LEU A 576 5.14 -16.71 1.15
CA LEU A 576 6.14 -15.80 1.73
C LEU A 576 7.58 -16.12 1.31
N ALA A 577 7.82 -17.20 0.55
CA ALA A 577 9.16 -17.51 0.09
C ALA A 577 9.72 -16.37 -0.77
N PRO A 578 10.97 -15.90 -0.51
CA PRO A 578 11.59 -14.86 -1.32
C PRO A 578 11.63 -15.23 -2.80
N ALA A 579 11.34 -14.25 -3.66
CA ALA A 579 11.44 -14.45 -5.10
C ALA A 579 12.90 -14.71 -5.52
N PRO A 580 13.20 -15.76 -6.30
CA PRO A 580 14.55 -16.05 -6.80
C PRO A 580 15.25 -14.85 -7.47
N LEU A 581 14.51 -14.00 -8.18
CA LEU A 581 15.06 -12.78 -8.79
C LEU A 581 15.66 -11.83 -7.73
N LEU A 582 15.01 -11.68 -6.58
CA LEU A 582 15.54 -10.86 -5.49
C LEU A 582 16.83 -11.46 -4.92
N GLU A 583 16.87 -12.78 -4.72
CA GLU A 583 18.07 -13.48 -4.26
C GLU A 583 19.25 -13.32 -5.23
N HIS A 584 18.99 -13.45 -6.55
CA HIS A 584 20.01 -13.28 -7.58
C HIS A 584 20.56 -11.85 -7.63
N LEU A 585 19.71 -10.83 -7.50
CA LEU A 585 20.16 -9.43 -7.46
C LEU A 585 21.04 -9.16 -6.24
N VAL A 586 20.67 -9.67 -5.08
CA VAL A 586 21.49 -9.55 -3.85
C VAL A 586 22.82 -10.28 -4.01
N ALA A 587 22.82 -11.50 -4.53
CA ALA A 587 24.04 -12.28 -4.80
C ALA A 587 24.97 -11.57 -5.81
N ALA A 588 24.41 -10.84 -6.77
CA ALA A 588 25.16 -10.03 -7.74
C ALA A 588 25.67 -8.70 -7.17
N GLY A 589 25.39 -8.36 -5.89
CA GLY A 589 25.77 -7.11 -5.29
C GLY A 589 24.93 -5.90 -5.74
N CYS A 590 23.82 -6.12 -6.42
CA CYS A 590 22.85 -5.10 -6.82
C CYS A 590 21.92 -4.81 -5.64
N LEU A 591 22.33 -3.93 -4.70
CA LEU A 591 21.64 -3.72 -3.44
C LEU A 591 20.77 -2.46 -3.40
N GLY A 592 20.43 -1.89 -4.56
CA GLY A 592 19.63 -0.67 -4.67
C GLY A 592 20.45 0.61 -4.70
N ARG A 593 19.86 1.72 -4.24
CA ARG A 593 20.48 3.07 -4.29
C ARG A 593 21.86 3.14 -3.64
N LYS A 594 22.10 2.37 -2.57
CA LYS A 594 23.36 2.38 -1.83
C LYS A 594 24.55 1.84 -2.63
N THR A 595 24.32 0.98 -3.61
CA THR A 595 25.34 0.46 -4.53
C THR A 595 25.29 1.07 -5.93
N GLY A 596 24.34 2.01 -6.17
CA GLY A 596 24.10 2.62 -7.47
C GLY A 596 23.35 1.72 -8.46
N ARG A 597 22.99 0.50 -8.06
CA ARG A 597 22.22 -0.45 -8.87
C ARG A 597 21.38 -1.36 -7.97
N GLY A 598 20.13 -1.56 -8.35
CA GLY A 598 19.20 -2.50 -7.78
C GLY A 598 18.33 -3.05 -8.89
N PHE A 599 17.01 -2.95 -8.77
CA PHE A 599 16.07 -3.14 -9.89
C PHE A 599 16.28 -2.07 -10.97
N ARG A 600 16.73 -0.87 -10.57
CA ARG A 600 17.06 0.25 -11.45
C ARG A 600 18.53 0.62 -11.32
N GLU A 601 19.04 1.34 -12.34
CA GLU A 601 20.36 1.95 -12.29
C GLU A 601 20.25 3.40 -11.80
N TYR A 602 21.16 3.79 -10.93
CA TYR A 602 21.22 5.14 -10.34
C TYR A 602 22.55 5.79 -10.70
N ALA A 603 22.50 7.04 -11.17
CA ALA A 603 23.73 7.79 -11.38
C ALA A 603 24.56 7.85 -10.09
N LYS A 604 25.85 7.58 -10.17
CA LYS A 604 26.76 7.75 -9.02
C LYS A 604 26.72 9.23 -8.62
N ARG A 605 26.23 9.48 -7.39
CA ARG A 605 26.26 10.81 -6.79
C ARG A 605 27.66 11.17 -6.30
#